data_9b6f8de9f7026d9757f9f145b5a721be
#
_entry.id   9b6f8de9f7026d9757f9f145b5a721be
#
_cell.length_a   1.000
_cell.length_b   1.000
_cell.length_c   1.000
_cell.angle_alpha   90.00
_cell.angle_beta   90.00
_cell.angle_gamma   90.00
#
_symmetry.space_group_name_H-M   'P 1'
#
loop_
_entity.id
_entity.type
_entity.pdbx_description
1 polymer ?
#
loop_
_entity_poly.entity_id
_entity_poly.type
_entity_poly.pdbx_seq_one_letter_code
_entity_poly.pdbx_strand_id
1 'polypeptide(L)'
;MPLAPRVAVVIPCRNDAVYLDACLSALAAQTHQADVVIVVDNASTDASTAVARAHDAVVVHEPSIGIWPAAARGYDEALDRADIIARLDADSRPHPDWIAKLVRAFVSDPALGVLTGGAEFYGGTPLQNYLGEHWYIGGGHYWIKKWLGIPLVFGSNFAMRARVWERVREHVDRDNARIHDDLDLTIRLRRSDGVRYDPQLRMPVSARPVQTVSGLSRRVFKVASTFAVSWPEGAAWRRTQPSAGSASSDEWAPGGDDWAPRYGR
;
A
#
# COMPACT_ATOMS: atom_id res chain seq x y z
N MET A 1 -14.31 26.80 5.17
CA MET A 1 -13.15 25.90 4.91
C MET A 1 -13.71 24.55 4.53
N PRO A 2 -13.23 23.87 3.49
CA PRO A 2 -13.64 22.50 3.26
C PRO A 2 -13.28 21.68 4.51
N LEU A 3 -14.16 20.75 4.88
CA LEU A 3 -13.89 19.80 5.96
C LEU A 3 -12.65 18.98 5.63
N ALA A 4 -11.83 18.68 6.63
CA ALA A 4 -10.70 17.78 6.44
C ALA A 4 -11.21 16.42 5.94
N PRO A 5 -10.51 15.77 5.00
CA PRO A 5 -10.93 14.47 4.48
C PRO A 5 -10.87 13.42 5.59
N ARG A 6 -11.89 12.58 5.67
CA ARG A 6 -11.93 11.45 6.61
C ARG A 6 -10.97 10.36 6.15
N VAL A 7 -10.23 9.78 7.07
CA VAL A 7 -9.22 8.75 6.82
C VAL A 7 -9.62 7.44 7.49
N ALA A 8 -9.74 6.38 6.69
CA ALA A 8 -9.80 5.02 7.17
C ALA A 8 -8.41 4.37 7.05
N VAL A 9 -7.96 3.68 8.10
CA VAL A 9 -6.76 2.85 8.06
C VAL A 9 -7.18 1.39 8.01
N VAL A 10 -6.78 0.67 6.97
CA VAL A 10 -7.09 -0.75 6.75
C VAL A 10 -5.87 -1.62 7.06
N ILE A 11 -6.05 -2.64 7.88
CA ILE A 11 -5.00 -3.56 8.34
C ILE A 11 -5.45 -5.00 8.11
N PRO A 12 -5.01 -5.65 7.01
CA PRO A 12 -5.18 -7.09 6.88
C PRO A 12 -4.36 -7.81 7.96
N CYS A 13 -4.98 -8.74 8.69
CA CYS A 13 -4.32 -9.44 9.77
C CYS A 13 -4.66 -10.93 9.74
N ARG A 14 -3.63 -11.77 9.93
CA ARG A 14 -3.81 -13.20 10.15
C ARG A 14 -2.72 -13.76 11.06
N ASN A 15 -3.14 -14.20 12.26
CA ASN A 15 -2.24 -14.81 13.24
C ASN A 15 -1.00 -13.94 13.55
N ASP A 16 -1.22 -12.66 13.85
CA ASP A 16 -0.16 -11.69 14.09
C ASP A 16 -0.45 -10.80 15.32
N ALA A 17 -1.12 -11.36 16.37
CA ALA A 17 -1.62 -10.62 17.53
C ALA A 17 -0.57 -9.67 18.15
N VAL A 18 0.67 -10.15 18.36
CA VAL A 18 1.75 -9.35 18.99
C VAL A 18 2.17 -8.16 18.13
N TYR A 19 2.25 -8.38 16.81
CA TYR A 19 2.62 -7.30 15.88
C TYR A 19 1.47 -6.31 15.70
N LEU A 20 0.24 -6.82 15.62
CA LEU A 20 -0.97 -6.01 15.52
C LEU A 20 -1.11 -5.08 16.72
N ASP A 21 -0.84 -5.55 17.95
CA ASP A 21 -0.88 -4.73 19.15
C ASP A 21 0.10 -3.54 19.07
N ALA A 22 1.33 -3.80 18.66
CA ALA A 22 2.34 -2.76 18.47
C ALA A 22 1.95 -1.77 17.33
N CYS A 23 1.36 -2.27 16.25
CA CYS A 23 0.87 -1.47 15.14
C CYS A 23 -0.27 -0.53 15.58
N LEU A 24 -1.27 -1.07 16.27
CA LEU A 24 -2.43 -0.30 16.75
C LEU A 24 -2.02 0.71 17.83
N SER A 25 -1.07 0.36 18.70
CA SER A 25 -0.47 1.31 19.66
C SER A 25 0.22 2.48 18.95
N ALA A 26 0.95 2.22 17.85
CA ALA A 26 1.58 3.27 17.06
C ALA A 26 0.56 4.13 16.30
N LEU A 27 -0.58 3.56 15.89
CA LEU A 27 -1.69 4.32 15.32
C LEU A 27 -2.40 5.19 16.38
N ALA A 28 -2.59 4.69 17.60
CA ALA A 28 -3.14 5.48 18.70
C ALA A 28 -2.24 6.67 19.07
N ALA A 29 -0.93 6.60 18.81
CA ALA A 29 0.05 7.66 19.06
C ALA A 29 0.22 8.65 17.91
N GLN A 30 -0.61 8.57 16.84
CA GLN A 30 -0.52 9.50 15.70
C GLN A 30 -0.86 10.93 16.10
N THR A 31 -0.16 11.90 15.53
CA THR A 31 -0.44 13.35 15.72
C THR A 31 -1.74 13.80 15.03
N HIS A 32 -2.17 13.04 14.03
CA HIS A 32 -3.48 13.15 13.38
C HIS A 32 -4.15 11.78 13.44
N GLN A 33 -5.27 11.67 14.12
CA GLN A 33 -5.95 10.39 14.30
C GLN A 33 -6.67 9.95 13.03
N ALA A 34 -6.76 8.64 12.80
CA ALA A 34 -7.67 8.09 11.82
C ALA A 34 -9.12 8.26 12.29
N ASP A 35 -10.04 8.52 11.35
CA ASP A 35 -11.47 8.56 11.66
C ASP A 35 -12.01 7.16 11.95
N VAL A 36 -11.41 6.14 11.34
CA VAL A 36 -11.69 4.74 11.60
C VAL A 36 -10.46 3.87 11.33
N VAL A 37 -10.21 2.89 12.21
CA VAL A 37 -9.24 1.81 11.99
C VAL A 37 -10.02 0.51 11.75
N ILE A 38 -9.77 -0.14 10.62
CA ILE A 38 -10.44 -1.37 10.20
C ILE A 38 -9.40 -2.48 10.18
N VAL A 39 -9.55 -3.46 11.08
CA VAL A 39 -8.74 -4.68 11.07
C VAL A 39 -9.54 -5.77 10.39
N VAL A 40 -8.99 -6.31 9.30
CA VAL A 40 -9.61 -7.43 8.60
C VAL A 40 -9.01 -8.73 9.11
N ASP A 41 -9.77 -9.43 9.94
CA ASP A 41 -9.40 -10.75 10.43
C ASP A 41 -9.55 -11.80 9.33
N ASN A 42 -8.43 -12.27 8.82
CA ASN A 42 -8.38 -13.27 7.75
C ASN A 42 -8.26 -14.69 8.32
N ALA A 43 -9.31 -15.15 8.98
CA ALA A 43 -9.40 -16.45 9.63
C ALA A 43 -8.25 -16.72 10.62
N SER A 44 -8.00 -15.78 11.54
CA SER A 44 -7.04 -15.96 12.63
C SER A 44 -7.51 -16.98 13.65
N THR A 45 -6.57 -17.71 14.22
CA THR A 45 -6.77 -18.69 15.29
C THR A 45 -6.10 -18.28 16.60
N ASP A 46 -5.40 -17.15 16.60
CA ASP A 46 -4.75 -16.54 17.76
C ASP A 46 -5.59 -15.40 18.36
N ALA A 47 -5.00 -14.58 19.21
CA ALA A 47 -5.65 -13.45 19.86
C ALA A 47 -5.82 -12.20 18.97
N SER A 48 -5.51 -12.24 17.66
CA SER A 48 -5.53 -11.05 16.78
C SER A 48 -6.86 -10.29 16.85
N THR A 49 -7.99 -10.99 16.79
CA THR A 49 -9.33 -10.37 16.90
C THR A 49 -9.58 -9.71 18.25
N ALA A 50 -9.12 -10.34 19.34
CA ALA A 50 -9.25 -9.76 20.67
C ALA A 50 -8.40 -8.50 20.83
N VAL A 51 -7.17 -8.52 20.32
CA VAL A 51 -6.27 -7.35 20.28
C VAL A 51 -6.91 -6.21 19.50
N ALA A 52 -7.44 -6.47 18.30
CA ALA A 52 -8.09 -5.44 17.48
C ALA A 52 -9.24 -4.75 18.23
N ARG A 53 -10.09 -5.53 18.90
CA ARG A 53 -11.21 -4.99 19.70
C ARG A 53 -10.75 -4.19 20.92
N ALA A 54 -9.64 -4.59 21.56
CA ALA A 54 -9.09 -3.87 22.71
C ALA A 54 -8.55 -2.48 22.35
N HIS A 55 -8.23 -2.26 21.06
CA HIS A 55 -7.85 -0.96 20.50
C HIS A 55 -8.98 -0.22 19.77
N ASP A 56 -10.25 -0.59 20.05
CA ASP A 56 -11.44 0.03 19.45
C ASP A 56 -11.48 -0.02 17.91
N ALA A 57 -10.74 -0.95 17.28
CA ALA A 57 -10.77 -1.12 15.83
C ALA A 57 -12.06 -1.82 15.39
N VAL A 58 -12.58 -1.40 14.23
CA VAL A 58 -13.66 -2.13 13.55
C VAL A 58 -13.09 -3.44 13.02
N VAL A 59 -13.60 -4.56 13.51
CA VAL A 59 -13.17 -5.89 13.07
C VAL A 59 -14.11 -6.40 11.99
N VAL A 60 -13.54 -6.69 10.83
CA VAL A 60 -14.23 -7.29 9.69
C VAL A 60 -13.67 -8.69 9.45
N HIS A 61 -14.51 -9.66 9.22
CA HIS A 61 -14.08 -11.02 8.95
C HIS A 61 -14.01 -11.31 7.45
N GLU A 62 -12.89 -11.92 7.01
CA GLU A 62 -12.70 -12.40 5.64
C GLU A 62 -12.31 -13.88 5.66
N PRO A 63 -13.22 -14.79 5.26
CA PRO A 63 -12.97 -16.24 5.31
C PRO A 63 -12.00 -16.72 4.23
N SER A 64 -11.91 -16.02 3.09
CA SER A 64 -11.01 -16.40 1.99
C SER A 64 -9.57 -16.08 2.37
N ILE A 65 -8.79 -17.13 2.65
CA ILE A 65 -7.42 -16.97 3.13
C ILE A 65 -6.53 -16.36 2.07
N GLY A 66 -6.01 -15.16 2.37
CA GLY A 66 -5.09 -14.44 1.49
C GLY A 66 -5.00 -12.96 1.82
N ILE A 67 -3.85 -12.36 1.53
CA ILE A 67 -3.68 -10.92 1.79
C ILE A 67 -4.58 -10.07 0.88
N TRP A 68 -4.77 -10.49 -0.38
CA TRP A 68 -5.57 -9.74 -1.33
C TRP A 68 -7.07 -9.75 -0.97
N PRO A 69 -7.72 -10.91 -0.69
CA PRO A 69 -9.09 -10.92 -0.21
C PRO A 69 -9.28 -10.04 1.02
N ALA A 70 -8.39 -10.16 2.00
CA ALA A 70 -8.48 -9.40 3.24
C ALA A 70 -8.31 -7.88 3.01
N ALA A 71 -7.33 -7.45 2.21
CA ALA A 71 -7.12 -6.05 1.90
C ALA A 71 -8.32 -5.46 1.15
N ALA A 72 -8.79 -6.17 0.10
CA ALA A 72 -9.94 -5.73 -0.70
C ALA A 72 -11.23 -5.62 0.14
N ARG A 73 -11.48 -6.60 1.03
CA ARG A 73 -12.59 -6.55 1.98
C ARG A 73 -12.53 -5.32 2.88
N GLY A 74 -11.34 -4.98 3.38
CA GLY A 74 -11.16 -3.78 4.19
C GLY A 74 -11.37 -2.48 3.42
N TYR A 75 -10.93 -2.42 2.16
CA TYR A 75 -11.18 -1.24 1.32
C TYR A 75 -12.67 -1.09 0.98
N ASP A 76 -13.39 -2.19 0.73
CA ASP A 76 -14.84 -2.15 0.52
C ASP A 76 -15.57 -1.62 1.76
N GLU A 77 -15.17 -2.05 2.97
CA GLU A 77 -15.73 -1.57 4.24
C GLU A 77 -15.43 -0.08 4.49
N ALA A 78 -14.31 0.43 3.97
CA ALA A 78 -13.90 1.81 4.15
C ALA A 78 -14.63 2.80 3.22
N LEU A 79 -15.25 2.35 2.11
CA LEU A 79 -15.83 3.21 1.08
C LEU A 79 -16.86 4.19 1.64
N ASP A 80 -17.78 3.72 2.50
CA ASP A 80 -18.84 4.56 3.06
C ASP A 80 -18.40 5.35 4.30
N ARG A 81 -17.16 5.11 4.78
CA ARG A 81 -16.66 5.65 6.04
C ARG A 81 -15.62 6.75 5.86
N ALA A 82 -14.92 6.79 4.72
CA ALA A 82 -13.78 7.68 4.53
C ALA A 82 -13.63 8.18 3.10
N ASP A 83 -12.96 9.32 2.97
CA ASP A 83 -12.58 9.92 1.70
C ASP A 83 -11.22 9.42 1.23
N ILE A 84 -10.37 9.01 2.19
CA ILE A 84 -9.03 8.45 1.99
C ILE A 84 -8.95 7.10 2.69
N ILE A 85 -8.56 6.08 1.95
CA ILE A 85 -8.29 4.72 2.43
C ILE A 85 -6.77 4.56 2.49
N ALA A 86 -6.22 4.47 3.69
CA ALA A 86 -4.82 4.18 3.93
C ALA A 86 -4.65 2.71 4.29
N ARG A 87 -3.55 2.09 3.85
CA ARG A 87 -3.21 0.71 4.21
C ARG A 87 -1.83 0.63 4.81
N LEU A 88 -1.70 -0.23 5.80
CA LEU A 88 -0.45 -0.79 6.32
C LEU A 88 -0.68 -2.25 6.71
N ASP A 89 0.41 -3.00 6.88
CA ASP A 89 0.32 -4.39 7.32
C ASP A 89 0.37 -4.49 8.85
N ALA A 90 -0.10 -5.60 9.43
CA ALA A 90 -0.18 -5.79 10.89
C ALA A 90 1.19 -5.69 11.59
N ASP A 91 2.29 -5.91 10.86
CA ASP A 91 3.66 -5.77 11.37
C ASP A 91 4.31 -4.40 11.06
N SER A 92 3.54 -3.41 10.64
CA SER A 92 4.01 -2.05 10.43
C SER A 92 4.03 -1.26 11.74
N ARG A 93 4.93 -0.27 11.83
CA ARG A 93 5.03 0.66 12.97
C ARG A 93 5.05 2.11 12.46
N PRO A 94 3.89 2.69 12.12
CA PRO A 94 3.84 4.01 11.50
C PRO A 94 4.49 5.07 12.39
N HIS A 95 5.29 5.96 11.77
CA HIS A 95 5.83 7.13 12.45
C HIS A 95 4.69 8.04 12.93
N PRO A 96 4.86 8.80 14.04
CA PRO A 96 3.79 9.58 14.66
C PRO A 96 3.11 10.61 13.75
N ASP A 97 3.74 11.00 12.66
CA ASP A 97 3.24 11.98 11.69
C ASP A 97 2.73 11.36 10.37
N TRP A 98 2.63 10.02 10.31
CA TRP A 98 2.29 9.32 9.06
C TRP A 98 0.92 9.73 8.50
N ILE A 99 -0.15 9.67 9.31
CA ILE A 99 -1.49 10.09 8.89
C ILE A 99 -1.51 11.58 8.55
N ALA A 100 -0.83 12.41 9.34
CA ALA A 100 -0.74 13.85 9.08
C ALA A 100 -0.07 14.15 7.73
N LYS A 101 0.97 13.39 7.34
CA LYS A 101 1.61 13.49 6.02
C LYS A 101 0.65 13.09 4.90
N LEU A 102 -0.11 12.00 5.06
CA LEU A 102 -1.12 11.57 4.11
C LEU A 102 -2.17 12.68 3.89
N VAL A 103 -2.81 13.13 4.96
CA VAL A 103 -3.86 14.17 4.88
C VAL A 103 -3.32 15.43 4.20
N ARG A 104 -2.14 15.92 4.62
CA ARG A 104 -1.51 17.09 4.00
C ARG A 104 -1.31 16.92 2.50
N ALA A 105 -0.82 15.76 2.08
CA ALA A 105 -0.57 15.48 0.66
C ALA A 105 -1.86 15.51 -0.16
N PHE A 106 -2.94 14.88 0.32
CA PHE A 106 -4.22 14.84 -0.39
C PHE A 106 -4.99 16.17 -0.34
N VAL A 107 -4.79 16.97 0.70
CA VAL A 107 -5.39 18.32 0.79
C VAL A 107 -4.67 19.28 -0.13
N SER A 108 -3.33 19.22 -0.20
CA SER A 108 -2.54 20.12 -1.03
C SER A 108 -2.64 19.85 -2.53
N ASP A 109 -3.03 18.62 -2.91
CA ASP A 109 -3.11 18.19 -4.30
C ASP A 109 -4.44 17.45 -4.56
N PRO A 110 -5.48 18.15 -5.04
CA PRO A 110 -6.77 17.52 -5.38
C PRO A 110 -6.68 16.48 -6.51
N ALA A 111 -5.66 16.56 -7.38
CA ALA A 111 -5.44 15.60 -8.47
C ALA A 111 -4.77 14.32 -7.98
N LEU A 112 -4.15 14.33 -6.80
CA LEU A 112 -3.56 13.14 -6.20
C LEU A 112 -4.64 12.12 -5.87
N GLY A 113 -4.57 10.96 -6.50
CA GLY A 113 -5.47 9.84 -6.22
C GLY A 113 -4.83 8.75 -5.39
N VAL A 114 -3.52 8.53 -5.52
CA VAL A 114 -2.76 7.51 -4.76
C VAL A 114 -1.41 8.07 -4.33
N LEU A 115 -1.10 7.93 -3.05
CA LEU A 115 0.21 8.23 -2.49
C LEU A 115 0.82 6.94 -1.94
N THR A 116 2.05 6.64 -2.30
CA THR A 116 2.81 5.50 -1.78
C THR A 116 4.18 5.94 -1.30
N GLY A 117 4.74 5.22 -0.34
CA GLY A 117 6.05 5.49 0.22
C GLY A 117 6.95 4.26 0.26
N GLY A 118 8.12 4.42 0.87
CA GLY A 118 9.11 3.36 1.03
C GLY A 118 8.96 2.59 2.35
N ALA A 119 9.82 1.58 2.52
CA ALA A 119 9.96 0.82 3.75
C ALA A 119 11.23 1.18 4.53
N GLU A 120 11.20 0.92 5.83
CA GLU A 120 12.35 0.80 6.72
C GLU A 120 12.28 -0.58 7.39
N PHE A 121 13.21 -1.47 7.08
CA PHE A 121 13.13 -2.82 7.65
C PHE A 121 13.68 -2.86 9.08
N TYR A 122 12.95 -3.53 9.99
CA TYR A 122 13.40 -3.81 11.34
C TYR A 122 13.44 -5.32 11.63
N GLY A 123 14.25 -5.73 12.63
CA GLY A 123 14.35 -7.12 13.07
C GLY A 123 15.20 -8.04 12.18
N GLY A 124 15.84 -7.50 11.12
CA GLY A 124 16.81 -8.19 10.30
C GLY A 124 18.25 -7.80 10.65
N THR A 125 19.23 -8.46 10.01
CA THR A 125 20.61 -7.97 10.03
C THR A 125 20.73 -6.67 9.23
N PRO A 126 21.74 -5.81 9.50
CA PRO A 126 21.93 -4.58 8.72
C PRO A 126 21.99 -4.79 7.21
N LEU A 127 22.61 -5.89 6.76
CA LEU A 127 22.69 -6.24 5.34
C LEU A 127 21.32 -6.65 4.78
N GLN A 128 20.53 -7.45 5.52
CA GLN A 128 19.17 -7.84 5.11
C GLN A 128 18.27 -6.64 5.00
N ASN A 129 18.32 -5.73 5.97
CA ASN A 129 17.53 -4.50 5.96
C ASN A 129 17.93 -3.63 4.76
N TYR A 130 19.21 -3.41 4.54
CA TYR A 130 19.74 -2.65 3.40
C TYR A 130 19.30 -3.24 2.04
N LEU A 131 19.45 -4.56 1.86
CA LEU A 131 19.04 -5.24 0.64
C LEU A 131 17.52 -5.19 0.45
N GLY A 132 16.74 -5.33 1.53
CA GLY A 132 15.28 -5.20 1.50
C GLY A 132 14.83 -3.81 1.04
N GLU A 133 15.40 -2.76 1.61
CA GLU A 133 15.04 -1.39 1.30
C GLU A 133 15.43 -0.98 -0.12
N HIS A 134 16.68 -1.23 -0.51
CA HIS A 134 17.24 -0.68 -1.75
C HIS A 134 16.98 -1.56 -2.97
N TRP A 135 17.14 -2.89 -2.83
CA TRP A 135 16.98 -3.79 -3.95
C TRP A 135 15.56 -4.29 -4.12
N TYR A 136 14.93 -4.73 -3.03
CA TYR A 136 13.60 -5.28 -3.13
C TYR A 136 12.54 -4.18 -3.33
N ILE A 137 12.48 -3.17 -2.46
CA ILE A 137 11.49 -2.09 -2.57
C ILE A 137 11.94 -1.07 -3.62
N GLY A 138 13.15 -0.53 -3.52
CA GLY A 138 13.66 0.49 -4.46
C GLY A 138 13.76 -0.02 -5.89
N GLY A 139 14.29 -1.24 -6.09
CA GLY A 139 14.34 -1.89 -7.39
C GLY A 139 12.95 -2.14 -7.98
N GLY A 140 11.99 -2.60 -7.15
CA GLY A 140 10.60 -2.78 -7.53
C GLY A 140 9.98 -1.48 -8.04
N HIS A 141 10.11 -0.39 -7.28
CA HIS A 141 9.60 0.93 -7.70
C HIS A 141 10.22 1.40 -9.03
N TYR A 142 11.55 1.24 -9.20
CA TYR A 142 12.24 1.66 -10.43
C TYR A 142 11.73 0.92 -11.67
N TRP A 143 11.71 -0.42 -11.64
CA TRP A 143 11.32 -1.22 -12.79
C TRP A 143 9.84 -1.09 -13.12
N ILE A 144 8.97 -1.08 -12.11
CA ILE A 144 7.53 -0.93 -12.31
C ILE A 144 7.22 0.46 -12.87
N LYS A 145 7.85 1.53 -12.35
CA LYS A 145 7.69 2.88 -12.89
C LYS A 145 8.14 2.95 -14.36
N LYS A 146 9.25 2.30 -14.70
CA LYS A 146 9.75 2.26 -16.08
C LYS A 146 8.77 1.57 -17.03
N TRP A 147 8.10 0.51 -16.59
CA TRP A 147 7.20 -0.27 -17.44
C TRP A 147 5.77 0.27 -17.46
N LEU A 148 5.23 0.64 -16.31
CA LEU A 148 3.85 1.11 -16.18
C LEU A 148 3.71 2.63 -16.32
N GLY A 149 4.81 3.38 -16.16
CA GLY A 149 4.81 4.84 -16.14
C GLY A 149 4.20 5.45 -14.88
N ILE A 150 3.95 4.64 -13.85
CA ILE A 150 3.51 5.03 -12.51
C ILE A 150 4.30 4.24 -11.47
N PRO A 151 4.54 4.78 -10.26
CA PRO A 151 5.23 4.06 -9.20
C PRO A 151 4.43 2.84 -8.75
N LEU A 152 5.13 1.81 -8.25
CA LEU A 152 4.52 0.68 -7.57
C LEU A 152 3.79 1.17 -6.30
N VAL A 153 2.59 0.72 -6.08
CA VAL A 153 1.92 0.87 -4.77
C VAL A 153 2.52 -0.15 -3.82
N PHE A 154 3.00 0.29 -2.67
CA PHE A 154 3.58 -0.58 -1.66
C PHE A 154 2.54 -0.84 -0.56
N GLY A 155 2.04 -2.08 -0.45
CA GLY A 155 0.90 -2.45 0.40
C GLY A 155 1.03 -2.08 1.87
N SER A 156 2.24 -2.15 2.41
CA SER A 156 2.47 -1.74 3.80
C SER A 156 2.55 -0.23 4.00
N ASN A 157 2.50 0.59 2.93
CA ASN A 157 2.66 2.05 3.03
C ASN A 157 2.07 2.80 1.84
N PHE A 158 0.76 2.87 1.78
CA PHE A 158 0.10 3.73 0.80
C PHE A 158 -1.27 4.23 1.29
N ALA A 159 -1.78 5.23 0.60
CA ALA A 159 -3.16 5.66 0.72
C ALA A 159 -3.74 6.01 -0.65
N MET A 160 -5.04 5.86 -0.81
CA MET A 160 -5.76 6.21 -2.03
C MET A 160 -7.07 6.92 -1.70
N ARG A 161 -7.56 7.77 -2.62
CA ARG A 161 -8.93 8.28 -2.49
C ARG A 161 -9.93 7.14 -2.67
N ALA A 162 -11.00 7.14 -1.90
CA ALA A 162 -12.07 6.14 -1.96
C ALA A 162 -12.59 5.95 -3.39
N ARG A 163 -12.76 7.02 -4.15
CA ARG A 163 -13.16 6.97 -5.57
C ARG A 163 -12.23 6.16 -6.47
N VAL A 164 -10.93 6.08 -6.14
CA VAL A 164 -9.98 5.26 -6.91
C VAL A 164 -10.27 3.79 -6.68
N TRP A 165 -10.47 3.39 -5.41
CA TRP A 165 -10.86 2.03 -5.09
C TRP A 165 -12.21 1.65 -5.72
N GLU A 166 -13.21 2.48 -5.56
CA GLU A 166 -14.55 2.28 -6.15
C GLU A 166 -14.48 1.98 -7.66
N ARG A 167 -13.58 2.66 -8.38
CA ARG A 167 -13.39 2.43 -9.81
C ARG A 167 -12.66 1.14 -10.14
N VAL A 168 -11.67 0.71 -9.33
CA VAL A 168 -10.81 -0.43 -9.67
C VAL A 168 -11.27 -1.75 -9.07
N ARG A 169 -12.12 -1.74 -8.04
CA ARG A 169 -12.48 -2.92 -7.24
C ARG A 169 -13.07 -4.08 -8.05
N GLU A 170 -13.80 -3.78 -9.12
CA GLU A 170 -14.40 -4.79 -10.00
C GLU A 170 -13.40 -5.36 -11.03
N HIS A 171 -12.20 -4.79 -11.10
CA HIS A 171 -11.16 -5.20 -12.06
C HIS A 171 -9.99 -5.92 -11.42
N VAL A 172 -9.92 -5.95 -10.10
CA VAL A 172 -8.86 -6.66 -9.37
C VAL A 172 -9.20 -8.13 -9.20
N ASP A 173 -8.20 -9.00 -9.27
CA ASP A 173 -8.37 -10.45 -9.12
C ASP A 173 -8.08 -10.86 -7.67
N ARG A 174 -9.01 -10.47 -6.76
CA ARG A 174 -8.86 -10.64 -5.31
C ARG A 174 -8.83 -12.10 -4.85
N ASP A 175 -9.39 -13.00 -5.63
CA ASP A 175 -9.53 -14.42 -5.24
C ASP A 175 -8.35 -15.29 -5.71
N ASN A 176 -7.44 -14.74 -6.49
CA ASN A 176 -6.32 -15.47 -7.04
C ASN A 176 -5.09 -15.45 -6.10
N ALA A 177 -4.88 -16.55 -5.38
CA ALA A 177 -3.76 -16.68 -4.45
C ALA A 177 -2.35 -16.61 -5.09
N ARG A 178 -2.25 -16.69 -6.43
CA ARG A 178 -0.98 -16.64 -7.16
C ARG A 178 -0.50 -15.23 -7.45
N ILE A 179 -1.37 -14.22 -7.34
CA ILE A 179 -1.01 -12.84 -7.66
C ILE A 179 -0.53 -12.08 -6.41
N HIS A 180 0.22 -11.02 -6.68
CA HIS A 180 0.68 -10.08 -5.67
C HIS A 180 -0.28 -8.89 -5.64
N ASP A 181 -0.94 -8.66 -4.53
CA ASP A 181 -1.97 -7.64 -4.33
C ASP A 181 -1.54 -6.22 -4.76
N ASP A 182 -0.37 -5.79 -4.30
CA ASP A 182 0.18 -4.46 -4.60
C ASP A 182 0.39 -4.25 -6.10
N LEU A 183 0.90 -5.28 -6.77
CA LEU A 183 1.19 -5.22 -8.20
C LEU A 183 -0.09 -5.31 -9.03
N ASP A 184 -1.05 -6.14 -8.63
CA ASP A 184 -2.35 -6.21 -9.30
C ASP A 184 -3.10 -4.88 -9.19
N LEU A 185 -3.15 -4.30 -7.98
CA LEU A 185 -3.69 -2.95 -7.79
C LEU A 185 -2.96 -1.94 -8.69
N THR A 186 -1.62 -1.95 -8.70
CA THR A 186 -0.81 -1.00 -9.49
C THR A 186 -1.12 -1.13 -10.99
N ILE A 187 -1.26 -2.35 -11.51
CA ILE A 187 -1.59 -2.60 -12.91
C ILE A 187 -2.97 -2.00 -13.28
N ARG A 188 -3.91 -1.95 -12.35
CA ARG A 188 -5.27 -1.38 -12.56
C ARG A 188 -5.32 0.15 -12.44
N LEU A 189 -4.30 0.78 -11.87
CA LEU A 189 -4.22 2.23 -11.79
C LEU A 189 -3.88 2.86 -13.15
N ARG A 190 -4.33 4.10 -13.35
CA ARG A 190 -4.07 4.92 -14.54
C ARG A 190 -3.12 6.06 -14.18
N ARG A 191 -2.44 6.61 -15.16
CA ARG A 191 -1.68 7.86 -14.99
C ARG A 191 -2.57 9.01 -14.52
N SER A 192 -3.80 9.08 -15.05
CA SER A 192 -4.82 10.07 -14.67
C SER A 192 -5.30 9.95 -13.21
N ASP A 193 -4.99 8.86 -12.51
CA ASP A 193 -5.30 8.73 -11.08
C ASP A 193 -4.36 9.57 -10.20
N GLY A 194 -3.32 10.17 -10.74
CA GLY A 194 -2.38 10.95 -9.96
C GLY A 194 -1.65 10.08 -8.94
N VAL A 195 -0.89 9.07 -9.41
CA VAL A 195 -0.11 8.18 -8.52
C VAL A 195 1.25 8.80 -8.23
N ARG A 196 1.55 9.06 -6.95
CA ARG A 196 2.81 9.68 -6.51
C ARG A 196 3.55 8.81 -5.50
N TYR A 197 4.86 8.71 -5.67
CA TYR A 197 5.78 8.17 -4.67
C TYR A 197 6.39 9.31 -3.85
N ASP A 198 6.35 9.18 -2.52
CA ASP A 198 6.99 10.13 -1.60
C ASP A 198 8.13 9.41 -0.85
N PRO A 199 9.40 9.76 -1.11
CA PRO A 199 10.53 9.14 -0.41
C PRO A 199 10.61 9.49 1.08
N GLN A 200 9.89 10.52 1.53
CA GLN A 200 9.81 10.92 2.95
C GLN A 200 8.68 10.19 3.69
N LEU A 201 7.78 9.53 2.97
CA LEU A 201 6.74 8.70 3.55
C LEU A 201 7.30 7.29 3.76
N ARG A 202 8.05 7.09 4.84
CA ARG A 202 8.67 5.82 5.17
C ARG A 202 7.88 5.07 6.23
N MET A 203 7.85 3.73 6.12
CA MET A 203 7.13 2.84 7.04
C MET A 203 8.08 1.80 7.61
N PRO A 204 8.30 1.78 8.92
CA PRO A 204 8.97 0.65 9.57
C PRO A 204 8.14 -0.62 9.44
N VAL A 205 8.70 -1.65 8.79
CA VAL A 205 8.07 -2.95 8.55
C VAL A 205 9.00 -4.08 8.95
N SER A 206 8.43 -5.23 9.33
CA SER A 206 9.24 -6.39 9.74
C SER A 206 10.04 -6.96 8.56
N ALA A 207 11.32 -7.31 8.81
CA ALA A 207 12.15 -8.00 7.83
C ALA A 207 11.81 -9.50 7.67
N ARG A 208 10.88 -10.06 8.48
CA ARG A 208 10.47 -11.48 8.41
C ARG A 208 10.32 -12.04 6.99
N PRO A 209 9.65 -11.31 6.07
CA PRO A 209 9.42 -11.83 4.73
C PRO A 209 10.67 -11.95 3.85
N VAL A 210 11.74 -11.22 4.16
CA VAL A 210 13.00 -11.20 3.39
C VAL A 210 14.14 -11.97 4.09
N GLN A 211 13.90 -12.50 5.28
CA GLN A 211 14.90 -13.25 6.04
C GLN A 211 15.16 -14.67 5.52
N THR A 212 14.23 -15.22 4.73
CA THR A 212 14.37 -16.59 4.21
C THR A 212 14.38 -16.63 2.69
N VAL A 213 15.21 -17.49 2.11
CA VAL A 213 15.27 -17.70 0.66
C VAL A 213 13.92 -18.15 0.10
N SER A 214 13.21 -19.02 0.85
CA SER A 214 11.87 -19.46 0.47
C SER A 214 10.82 -18.35 0.49
N GLY A 215 10.93 -17.39 1.40
CA GLY A 215 10.08 -16.19 1.42
C GLY A 215 10.33 -15.31 0.21
N LEU A 216 11.58 -15.06 -0.12
CA LEU A 216 11.97 -14.25 -1.28
C LEU A 216 11.56 -14.92 -2.61
N SER A 217 11.85 -16.22 -2.79
CA SER A 217 11.49 -16.95 -4.02
C SER A 217 9.97 -16.98 -4.25
N ARG A 218 9.17 -17.16 -3.20
CA ARG A 218 7.71 -17.10 -3.28
C ARG A 218 7.21 -15.72 -3.76
N ARG A 219 7.85 -14.63 -3.32
CA ARG A 219 7.49 -13.28 -3.74
C ARG A 219 7.87 -13.02 -5.19
N VAL A 220 9.07 -13.43 -5.62
CA VAL A 220 9.49 -13.34 -7.03
C VAL A 220 8.54 -14.12 -7.92
N PHE A 221 8.16 -15.34 -7.52
CA PHE A 221 7.17 -16.13 -8.24
C PHE A 221 5.82 -15.43 -8.34
N LYS A 222 5.31 -14.84 -7.23
CA LYS A 222 4.05 -14.08 -7.25
C LYS A 222 4.13 -12.86 -8.18
N VAL A 223 5.24 -12.14 -8.21
CA VAL A 223 5.45 -11.02 -9.14
C VAL A 223 5.35 -11.50 -10.58
N ALA A 224 6.07 -12.56 -10.95
CA ALA A 224 6.01 -13.14 -12.29
C ALA A 224 4.60 -13.63 -12.66
N SER A 225 3.92 -14.32 -11.73
CA SER A 225 2.55 -14.81 -11.91
C SER A 225 1.57 -13.65 -12.10
N THR A 226 1.72 -12.57 -11.35
CA THR A 226 0.86 -11.37 -11.47
C THR A 226 1.00 -10.75 -12.87
N PHE A 227 2.22 -10.61 -13.37
CA PHE A 227 2.41 -10.14 -14.74
C PHE A 227 1.77 -11.06 -15.78
N ALA A 228 1.90 -12.38 -15.62
CA ALA A 228 1.32 -13.34 -16.57
C ALA A 228 -0.22 -13.27 -16.59
N VAL A 229 -0.85 -13.07 -15.43
CA VAL A 229 -2.32 -13.10 -15.28
C VAL A 229 -2.92 -11.72 -15.48
N SER A 230 -2.46 -10.71 -14.73
CA SER A 230 -3.12 -9.40 -14.68
C SER A 230 -2.67 -8.47 -15.81
N TRP A 231 -1.51 -8.69 -16.44
CA TRP A 231 -0.99 -7.80 -17.48
C TRP A 231 -1.84 -7.76 -18.75
N PRO A 232 -2.30 -8.89 -19.33
CA PRO A 232 -3.11 -8.85 -20.53
C PRO A 232 -4.39 -8.03 -20.36
N GLU A 233 -5.10 -8.23 -19.24
CA GLU A 233 -6.32 -7.49 -18.92
C GLU A 233 -6.02 -6.03 -18.56
N GLY A 234 -5.03 -5.78 -17.72
CA GLY A 234 -4.62 -4.43 -17.34
C GLY A 234 -4.12 -3.61 -18.54
N ALA A 235 -3.40 -4.22 -19.48
CA ALA A 235 -2.95 -3.57 -20.69
C ALA A 235 -4.10 -3.26 -21.66
N ALA A 236 -5.08 -4.17 -21.82
CA ALA A 236 -6.28 -3.96 -22.61
C ALA A 236 -7.13 -2.82 -22.02
N TRP A 237 -7.37 -2.87 -20.72
CA TRP A 237 -8.13 -1.86 -20.00
C TRP A 237 -7.50 -0.45 -20.07
N ARG A 238 -6.16 -0.34 -20.01
CA ARG A 238 -5.46 0.93 -20.18
C ARG A 238 -5.58 1.49 -21.60
N ARG A 239 -5.61 0.63 -22.62
CA ARG A 239 -5.73 1.03 -24.02
C ARG A 239 -7.14 1.49 -24.40
N THR A 240 -8.16 1.00 -23.73
CA THR A 240 -9.56 1.39 -23.95
C THR A 240 -9.94 2.72 -23.27
N GLN A 241 -9.01 3.34 -22.53
CA GLN A 241 -9.28 4.62 -21.88
C GLN A 241 -9.19 5.75 -22.90
N PRO A 242 -10.16 6.71 -22.92
CA PRO A 242 -10.00 7.93 -23.68
C PRO A 242 -8.67 8.58 -23.26
N SER A 243 -7.85 8.94 -24.21
CA SER A 243 -6.71 9.83 -23.96
C SER A 243 -7.28 11.05 -23.25
N ALA A 244 -6.86 11.33 -22.02
CA ALA A 244 -7.10 12.61 -21.40
C ALA A 244 -6.62 13.64 -22.45
N GLY A 245 -7.54 14.51 -22.88
CA GLY A 245 -7.26 15.48 -23.91
C GLY A 245 -5.92 16.14 -23.59
N SER A 246 -5.13 16.35 -24.59
CA SER A 246 -3.78 16.89 -24.54
C SER A 246 -3.68 18.16 -23.68
N ALA A 247 -3.62 17.97 -22.37
CA ALA A 247 -3.04 18.92 -21.46
C ALA A 247 -1.55 18.84 -21.72
N SER A 248 -0.97 19.94 -22.14
CA SER A 248 0.39 20.15 -22.58
C SER A 248 1.41 19.27 -21.85
N SER A 249 2.13 18.47 -22.64
CA SER A 249 3.17 17.53 -22.22
C SER A 249 4.46 18.19 -21.73
N ASP A 250 4.46 19.44 -21.29
CA ASP A 250 5.68 20.23 -21.18
C ASP A 250 6.05 20.67 -19.77
N GLU A 251 5.48 20.10 -18.70
CA GLU A 251 5.91 20.49 -17.35
C GLU A 251 6.07 19.34 -16.35
N TRP A 252 6.66 18.23 -16.83
CA TRP A 252 7.22 17.22 -15.93
C TRP A 252 8.70 17.00 -16.26
N ALA A 253 9.54 17.95 -15.86
CA ALA A 253 10.97 17.69 -15.74
C ALA A 253 11.16 16.62 -14.66
N PRO A 254 11.83 15.49 -14.93
CA PRO A 254 12.22 14.56 -13.88
C PRO A 254 13.13 15.35 -12.94
N GLY A 255 12.64 15.68 -11.74
CA GLY A 255 13.52 16.02 -10.65
C GLY A 255 14.58 14.94 -10.59
N GLY A 256 15.84 15.36 -10.70
CA GLY A 256 17.01 14.52 -10.94
C GLY A 256 17.01 13.26 -10.06
N ASP A 257 17.82 12.31 -10.44
CA ASP A 257 18.05 10.95 -9.89
C ASP A 257 18.20 10.85 -8.36
N ASP A 258 17.30 11.44 -7.58
CA ASP A 258 17.31 11.50 -6.11
C ASP A 258 17.04 10.15 -5.42
N TRP A 259 16.87 9.08 -6.20
CA TRP A 259 16.76 7.72 -5.68
C TRP A 259 18.10 6.97 -5.62
N ALA A 260 19.13 7.47 -6.33
CA ALA A 260 20.46 6.86 -6.27
C ALA A 260 21.06 7.08 -4.87
N PRO A 261 21.55 6.04 -4.19
CA PRO A 261 22.21 6.20 -2.92
C PRO A 261 23.41 7.12 -3.11
N ARG A 262 23.42 8.29 -2.42
CA ARG A 262 24.59 9.13 -2.34
C ARG A 262 25.64 8.36 -1.53
N TYR A 263 26.59 7.77 -2.23
CA TYR A 263 27.79 7.26 -1.59
C TYR A 263 28.54 8.48 -1.01
N GLY A 264 28.43 8.67 0.31
CA GLY A 264 29.31 9.56 1.05
C GLY A 264 30.74 9.05 0.94
N ARG A 265 31.64 9.96 0.60
CA ARG A 265 33.08 9.73 0.70
C ARG A 265 33.49 9.66 2.15
#